data_8db45efa43b175fa5070d9e25ec0d6db
#
_entry.id   8db45efa43b175fa5070d9e25ec0d6db
#
_cell.length_a   1.000
_cell.length_b   1.000
_cell.length_c   1.000
_cell.angle_alpha   90.00
_cell.angle_beta   90.00
_cell.angle_gamma   90.00
#
_symmetry.space_group_name_H-M   'P 1'
#
loop_
_entity.id
_entity.type
_entity.pdbx_description
1 polymer ?
#
loop_
_entity_poly.entity_id
_entity_poly.type
_entity_poly.pdbx_seq_one_letter_code
_entity_poly.pdbx_strand_id
1 'polypeptide(L)'
;HMQLWNSHNPFRACLVTSDGHMVLWEYGGYAYLSEYNPLVREVRFGATFFYFATGQRTEEKAELFAEQVMDLLKERVGSGRRVAVDKIQIAGLRALDAIGIEVMDGEELMERVRSIKGPDEILAMRCAINACEASIAEMRDLTQPGMTENDVWAELHKSNIRRGGEWIETPILSTGQRTNPWFQECGPRIIGNNEILAFDTDLIGCYGMCTDISRTWFIGDGQ
;
A
#
# COMPACT_ATOMS: atom_id res chain seq x y z
N HIS A 1 -1.71 10.57 -4.33
CA HIS A 1 -2.30 9.26 -4.06
C HIS A 1 -3.54 9.02 -4.89
N MET A 2 -3.51 8.06 -5.78
CA MET A 2 -4.63 7.72 -6.67
C MET A 2 -5.70 6.88 -5.99
N GLN A 3 -5.44 6.42 -4.78
CA GLN A 3 -6.35 5.56 -4.04
C GLN A 3 -7.24 6.40 -3.13
N LEU A 4 -8.51 6.42 -3.44
CA LEU A 4 -9.50 7.19 -2.69
C LEU A 4 -10.03 6.43 -1.47
N TRP A 5 -9.83 5.11 -1.46
CA TRP A 5 -10.19 4.24 -0.36
C TRP A 5 -9.47 2.90 -0.50
N ASN A 6 -9.05 2.20 0.32
CA ASN A 6 -8.43 0.88 0.31
C ASN A 6 -7.26 0.69 -0.66
N SER A 7 -6.06 0.90 -0.17
CA SER A 7 -4.79 0.68 -0.85
C SER A 7 -4.54 -0.80 -1.23
N HIS A 8 -5.24 -1.73 -0.60
CA HIS A 8 -5.08 -3.16 -0.79
C HIS A 8 -6.12 -3.78 -1.73
N ASN A 9 -7.00 -2.95 -2.27
CA ASN A 9 -8.00 -3.46 -3.18
C ASN A 9 -7.37 -3.77 -4.55
N PRO A 10 -7.22 -5.04 -4.94
CA PRO A 10 -6.55 -5.42 -6.18
C PRO A 10 -7.34 -5.08 -7.47
N PHE A 11 -8.49 -4.41 -7.36
CA PHE A 11 -9.43 -4.24 -8.45
C PHE A 11 -9.46 -2.89 -9.08
N ARG A 12 -8.88 -1.93 -8.42
CA ARG A 12 -8.78 -0.60 -8.98
C ARG A 12 -7.57 -0.56 -9.89
N ALA A 13 -7.81 -0.72 -11.17
CA ALA A 13 -6.80 -0.40 -12.17
C ALA A 13 -6.84 1.10 -12.45
N CYS A 14 -5.68 1.69 -12.58
CA CYS A 14 -5.52 3.07 -13.00
C CYS A 14 -4.56 3.10 -14.18
N LEU A 15 -4.95 3.77 -15.25
CA LEU A 15 -4.11 3.98 -16.41
C LEU A 15 -3.92 5.49 -16.64
N VAL A 16 -2.68 5.88 -16.84
CA VAL A 16 -2.33 7.26 -17.22
C VAL A 16 -1.71 7.23 -18.60
N THR A 17 -2.29 7.94 -19.54
CA THR A 17 -1.76 8.07 -20.89
C THR A 17 -0.68 9.15 -20.97
N SER A 18 0.10 9.17 -22.03
CA SER A 18 1.21 10.10 -22.21
C SER A 18 0.81 11.58 -22.25
N ASP A 19 -0.46 11.87 -22.54
CA ASP A 19 -1.04 13.21 -22.46
C ASP A 19 -1.57 13.59 -21.06
N GLY A 20 -1.38 12.72 -20.07
CA GLY A 20 -1.80 12.93 -18.69
C GLY A 20 -3.28 12.62 -18.42
N HIS A 21 -4.00 11.99 -19.36
CA HIS A 21 -5.36 11.57 -19.13
C HIS A 21 -5.39 10.33 -18.22
N MET A 22 -6.02 10.47 -17.07
CA MET A 22 -6.12 9.42 -16.06
C MET A 22 -7.48 8.74 -16.11
N VAL A 23 -7.46 7.44 -16.29
CA VAL A 23 -8.65 6.57 -16.28
C VAL A 23 -8.59 5.62 -15.09
N LEU A 24 -9.68 5.50 -14.39
CA LEU A 24 -9.84 4.59 -13.27
C LEU A 24 -10.89 3.53 -13.59
N TRP A 25 -10.56 2.25 -13.43
CA TRP A 25 -11.55 1.16 -13.41
C TRP A 25 -12.06 0.99 -11.99
N GLU A 26 -13.38 1.13 -11.84
CA GLU A 26 -14.03 1.14 -10.55
C GLU A 26 -15.15 0.09 -10.47
N TYR A 27 -15.55 -0.27 -9.28
CA TYR A 27 -16.76 -1.04 -9.05
C TYR A 27 -18.01 -0.25 -9.44
N GLY A 28 -18.99 -0.97 -10.01
CA GLY A 28 -20.29 -0.40 -10.24
C GLY A 28 -20.91 0.15 -8.95
N GLY A 29 -21.38 1.39 -8.99
CA GLY A 29 -22.00 2.07 -7.84
C GLY A 29 -21.06 2.94 -7.00
N TYR A 30 -19.75 2.91 -7.23
CA TYR A 30 -18.78 3.68 -6.43
C TYR A 30 -18.09 4.81 -7.20
N ALA A 31 -18.58 5.16 -8.39
CA ALA A 31 -18.00 6.24 -9.21
C ALA A 31 -17.88 7.58 -8.49
N TYR A 32 -18.84 7.88 -7.62
CA TYR A 32 -18.87 9.13 -6.86
C TYR A 32 -17.60 9.34 -6.02
N LEU A 33 -16.90 8.29 -5.62
CA LEU A 33 -15.64 8.41 -4.89
C LEU A 33 -14.53 9.04 -5.74
N SER A 34 -14.56 8.82 -7.04
CA SER A 34 -13.56 9.38 -7.96
C SER A 34 -13.70 10.89 -8.15
N GLU A 35 -14.87 11.45 -7.86
CA GLU A 35 -15.14 12.90 -7.94
C GLU A 35 -14.28 13.71 -6.95
N TYR A 36 -13.84 13.08 -5.86
CA TYR A 36 -12.94 13.71 -4.90
C TYR A 36 -11.48 13.76 -5.36
N ASN A 37 -11.14 13.10 -6.47
CA ASN A 37 -9.80 13.15 -7.03
C ASN A 37 -9.79 13.92 -8.35
N PRO A 38 -9.30 15.17 -8.38
CA PRO A 38 -9.34 16.02 -9.56
C PRO A 38 -8.44 15.51 -10.71
N LEU A 39 -7.59 14.52 -10.46
CA LEU A 39 -6.73 13.92 -11.48
C LEU A 39 -7.48 12.88 -12.31
N VAL A 40 -8.49 12.21 -11.75
CA VAL A 40 -9.29 11.24 -12.49
C VAL A 40 -10.15 11.96 -13.52
N ARG A 41 -9.97 11.62 -14.78
CA ARG A 41 -10.68 12.22 -15.91
C ARG A 41 -11.81 11.35 -16.45
N GLU A 42 -11.67 10.04 -16.26
CA GLU A 42 -12.62 9.06 -16.77
C GLU A 42 -12.73 7.89 -15.78
N VAL A 43 -13.93 7.35 -15.62
CA VAL A 43 -14.18 6.15 -14.83
C VAL A 43 -14.84 5.10 -15.72
N ARG A 44 -14.29 3.89 -15.73
CA ARG A 44 -14.81 2.74 -16.45
C ARG A 44 -15.28 1.66 -15.48
N PHE A 45 -16.22 0.83 -15.94
CA PHE A 45 -16.87 -0.19 -15.11
C PHE A 45 -16.96 -1.53 -15.81
N GLY A 46 -17.32 -2.55 -15.04
CA GLY A 46 -17.68 -3.87 -15.53
C GLY A 46 -16.52 -4.76 -15.93
N ALA A 47 -15.30 -4.25 -15.89
CA ALA A 47 -14.08 -4.95 -16.29
C ALA A 47 -13.20 -5.34 -15.10
N THR A 48 -13.79 -5.52 -13.95
CA THR A 48 -13.11 -6.12 -12.79
C THR A 48 -12.93 -7.61 -13.04
N PHE A 49 -11.71 -8.14 -12.92
CA PHE A 49 -11.38 -9.51 -13.31
C PHE A 49 -10.62 -10.30 -12.23
N PHE A 50 -11.11 -10.28 -11.02
CA PHE A 50 -10.53 -11.17 -10.00
C PHE A 50 -11.57 -12.17 -9.49
N TYR A 51 -11.12 -13.36 -9.22
CA TYR A 51 -11.98 -14.51 -8.97
C TYR A 51 -13.00 -14.29 -7.84
N PHE A 52 -12.61 -13.63 -6.76
CA PHE A 52 -13.52 -13.34 -5.64
C PHE A 52 -14.77 -12.55 -6.06
N ALA A 53 -14.65 -11.60 -6.99
CA ALA A 53 -15.77 -10.79 -7.46
C ALA A 53 -16.47 -11.37 -8.68
N THR A 54 -15.77 -12.15 -9.49
CA THR A 54 -16.25 -12.57 -10.82
C THR A 54 -16.47 -14.06 -10.95
N GLY A 55 -15.90 -14.88 -10.05
CA GLY A 55 -15.97 -16.32 -10.12
C GLY A 55 -15.49 -16.85 -11.48
N GLN A 56 -16.29 -17.72 -12.08
CA GLN A 56 -15.95 -18.33 -13.38
C GLN A 56 -15.91 -17.35 -14.56
N ARG A 57 -16.37 -16.11 -14.37
CA ARG A 57 -16.35 -15.06 -15.40
C ARG A 57 -15.06 -14.22 -15.39
N THR A 58 -14.03 -14.64 -14.66
CA THR A 58 -12.78 -13.88 -14.52
C THR A 58 -12.10 -13.62 -15.87
N GLU A 59 -12.03 -14.63 -16.74
CA GLU A 59 -11.42 -14.50 -18.06
C GLU A 59 -12.22 -13.58 -18.98
N GLU A 60 -13.54 -13.74 -19.03
CA GLU A 60 -14.44 -12.83 -19.76
C GLU A 60 -14.26 -11.37 -19.34
N LYS A 61 -14.10 -11.13 -18.04
CA LYS A 61 -13.90 -9.79 -17.51
C LYS A 61 -12.51 -9.23 -17.79
N ALA A 62 -11.50 -10.10 -17.83
CA ALA A 62 -10.15 -9.71 -18.24
C ALA A 62 -10.09 -9.33 -19.72
N GLU A 63 -10.80 -10.07 -20.59
CA GLU A 63 -10.96 -9.74 -22.01
C GLU A 63 -11.63 -8.37 -22.18
N LEU A 64 -12.74 -8.11 -21.47
CA LEU A 64 -13.41 -6.81 -21.48
C LEU A 64 -12.48 -5.68 -21.01
N PHE A 65 -11.67 -5.93 -19.97
CA PHE A 65 -10.67 -4.96 -19.53
C PHE A 65 -9.66 -4.66 -20.63
N ALA A 66 -9.13 -5.68 -21.29
CA ALA A 66 -8.15 -5.52 -22.36
C ALA A 66 -8.75 -4.75 -23.55
N GLU A 67 -10.00 -5.03 -23.94
CA GLU A 67 -10.72 -4.28 -24.97
C GLU A 67 -10.84 -2.81 -24.62
N GLN A 68 -11.22 -2.49 -23.37
CA GLN A 68 -11.33 -1.12 -22.89
C GLN A 68 -9.99 -0.41 -22.86
N VAL A 69 -8.89 -1.10 -22.53
CA VAL A 69 -7.53 -0.55 -22.62
C VAL A 69 -7.16 -0.28 -24.08
N MET A 70 -7.44 -1.21 -24.98
CA MET A 70 -7.16 -1.04 -26.42
C MET A 70 -7.92 0.17 -26.99
N ASP A 71 -9.18 0.35 -26.63
CA ASP A 71 -9.97 1.49 -27.11
C ASP A 71 -9.39 2.82 -26.62
N LEU A 72 -8.96 2.86 -25.37
CA LEU A 72 -8.28 4.03 -24.80
C LEU A 72 -6.96 4.33 -25.52
N LEU A 73 -6.16 3.30 -25.83
CA LEU A 73 -4.92 3.48 -26.59
C LEU A 73 -5.18 4.02 -28.01
N LYS A 74 -6.19 3.50 -28.69
CA LYS A 74 -6.58 4.02 -30.02
C LYS A 74 -7.03 5.49 -29.96
N GLU A 75 -7.79 5.83 -28.95
CA GLU A 75 -8.31 7.18 -28.77
C GLU A 75 -7.22 8.20 -28.42
N ARG A 76 -6.30 7.83 -27.51
CA ARG A 76 -5.34 8.77 -26.91
C ARG A 76 -3.92 8.65 -27.43
N VAL A 77 -3.50 7.49 -27.87
CA VAL A 77 -2.12 7.19 -28.28
C VAL A 77 -2.02 6.87 -29.79
N GLY A 78 -3.16 6.65 -30.45
CA GLY A 78 -3.22 6.36 -31.87
C GLY A 78 -2.77 4.93 -32.18
N SER A 79 -1.63 4.77 -32.83
CA SER A 79 -1.09 3.44 -33.19
C SER A 79 -0.28 2.76 -32.10
N GLY A 80 -0.02 3.44 -30.98
CA GLY A 80 0.75 2.88 -29.88
C GLY A 80 0.01 1.71 -29.21
N ARG A 81 0.73 0.64 -28.91
CA ARG A 81 0.21 -0.58 -28.30
C ARG A 81 1.03 -1.06 -27.10
N ARG A 82 1.81 -0.18 -26.49
CA ARG A 82 2.62 -0.50 -25.32
C ARG A 82 2.01 0.07 -24.06
N VAL A 83 1.94 -0.76 -23.02
CA VAL A 83 1.47 -0.37 -21.69
C VAL A 83 2.49 -0.86 -20.66
N ALA A 84 3.00 0.04 -19.84
CA ALA A 84 3.80 -0.33 -18.68
C ALA A 84 2.86 -0.66 -17.51
N VAL A 85 3.05 -1.82 -16.90
CA VAL A 85 2.18 -2.35 -15.83
C VAL A 85 3.04 -2.69 -14.61
N ASP A 86 2.70 -2.14 -13.46
CA ASP A 86 3.38 -2.45 -12.19
C ASP A 86 2.90 -3.77 -11.60
N LYS A 87 1.60 -3.99 -11.55
CA LYS A 87 0.98 -5.24 -11.05
C LYS A 87 -0.29 -5.57 -11.80
N ILE A 88 -0.44 -6.82 -12.20
CA ILE A 88 -1.66 -7.32 -12.84
C ILE A 88 -1.81 -8.82 -12.58
N GLN A 89 -3.05 -9.30 -12.45
CA GLN A 89 -3.33 -10.72 -12.42
C GLN A 89 -3.05 -11.37 -13.77
N ILE A 90 -2.71 -12.65 -13.75
CA ILE A 90 -2.35 -13.43 -14.96
C ILE A 90 -3.44 -13.37 -16.04
N ALA A 91 -4.72 -13.43 -15.66
CA ALA A 91 -5.83 -13.34 -16.60
C ALA A 91 -5.80 -12.02 -17.39
N GLY A 92 -5.55 -10.90 -16.71
CA GLY A 92 -5.44 -9.59 -17.36
C GLY A 92 -4.22 -9.50 -18.28
N LEU A 93 -3.05 -10.00 -17.84
CA LEU A 93 -1.86 -10.04 -18.68
C LEU A 93 -2.09 -10.82 -19.98
N ARG A 94 -2.66 -12.02 -19.86
CA ARG A 94 -2.99 -12.86 -21.02
C ARG A 94 -4.00 -12.20 -21.97
N ALA A 95 -5.00 -11.54 -21.43
CA ALA A 95 -6.01 -10.85 -22.22
C ALA A 95 -5.41 -9.66 -23.00
N LEU A 96 -4.53 -8.88 -22.38
CA LEU A 96 -3.81 -7.79 -23.06
C LEU A 96 -2.93 -8.31 -24.19
N ASP A 97 -2.15 -9.36 -23.93
CA ASP A 97 -1.28 -9.99 -24.92
C ASP A 97 -2.07 -10.57 -26.09
N ALA A 98 -3.20 -11.25 -25.82
CA ALA A 98 -4.04 -11.88 -26.83
C ALA A 98 -4.60 -10.90 -27.88
N ILE A 99 -4.80 -9.63 -27.52
CA ILE A 99 -5.27 -8.60 -28.45
C ILE A 99 -4.13 -7.72 -29.00
N GLY A 100 -2.86 -8.10 -28.76
CA GLY A 100 -1.67 -7.48 -29.30
C GLY A 100 -1.24 -6.19 -28.58
N ILE A 101 -1.54 -6.06 -27.32
CA ILE A 101 -0.95 -5.02 -26.45
C ILE A 101 0.37 -5.56 -25.92
N GLU A 102 1.45 -4.84 -26.17
CA GLU A 102 2.78 -5.12 -25.63
C GLU A 102 2.83 -4.65 -24.19
N VAL A 103 2.88 -5.59 -23.25
CA VAL A 103 2.99 -5.28 -21.82
C VAL A 103 4.46 -5.18 -21.43
N MET A 104 4.84 -4.04 -20.87
CA MET A 104 6.16 -3.74 -20.34
C MET A 104 6.13 -3.76 -18.82
N ASP A 105 7.27 -4.03 -18.20
CA ASP A 105 7.43 -3.85 -16.76
C ASP A 105 7.32 -2.37 -16.40
N GLY A 106 6.36 -2.04 -15.57
CA GLY A 106 6.09 -0.70 -15.08
C GLY A 106 6.65 -0.41 -13.70
N GLU A 107 7.10 -1.43 -12.96
CA GLU A 107 7.56 -1.27 -11.58
C GLU A 107 8.78 -0.35 -11.51
N GLU A 108 9.82 -0.62 -12.30
CA GLU A 108 11.01 0.24 -12.36
C GLU A 108 10.67 1.70 -12.74
N LEU A 109 9.77 1.88 -13.70
CA LEU A 109 9.33 3.20 -14.12
C LEU A 109 8.66 3.96 -12.97
N MET A 110 7.75 3.30 -12.26
CA MET A 110 7.02 3.89 -11.14
C MET A 110 7.94 4.20 -9.97
N GLU A 111 8.88 3.31 -9.64
CA GLU A 111 9.88 3.55 -8.60
C GLU A 111 10.78 4.74 -8.92
N ARG A 112 11.24 4.87 -10.13
CA ARG A 112 12.04 6.03 -10.58
C ARG A 112 11.25 7.34 -10.50
N VAL A 113 10.00 7.35 -10.94
CA VAL A 113 9.12 8.53 -10.84
C VAL A 113 8.88 8.94 -9.39
N ARG A 114 8.68 7.96 -8.49
CA ARG A 114 8.44 8.17 -7.07
C ARG A 114 9.70 8.55 -6.27
N SER A 115 10.90 8.29 -6.81
CA SER A 115 12.15 8.52 -6.08
C SER A 115 12.40 9.99 -5.76
N ILE A 116 11.99 10.90 -6.65
CA ILE A 116 12.17 12.35 -6.48
C ILE A 116 10.85 12.96 -5.99
N LYS A 117 10.86 13.43 -4.74
CA LYS A 117 9.67 13.98 -4.10
C LYS A 117 9.56 15.49 -4.35
N GLY A 118 8.34 15.93 -4.66
CA GLY A 118 8.00 17.35 -4.71
C GLY A 118 7.89 17.97 -3.30
N PRO A 119 7.78 19.31 -3.21
CA PRO A 119 7.70 20.00 -1.91
C PRO A 119 6.53 19.53 -1.03
N ASP A 120 5.36 19.30 -1.62
CA ASP A 120 4.17 18.85 -0.88
C ASP A 120 4.31 17.40 -0.40
N GLU A 121 4.94 16.53 -1.20
CA GLU A 121 5.26 15.16 -0.80
C GLU A 121 6.26 15.16 0.38
N ILE A 122 7.25 16.04 0.36
CA ILE A 122 8.19 16.21 1.48
C ILE A 122 7.47 16.65 2.75
N LEU A 123 6.51 17.57 2.65
CA LEU A 123 5.69 17.97 3.79
C LEU A 123 4.85 16.80 4.32
N ALA A 124 4.20 16.05 3.43
CA ALA A 124 3.44 14.86 3.80
C ALA A 124 4.31 13.79 4.47
N MET A 125 5.51 13.54 3.95
CA MET A 125 6.49 12.64 4.59
C MET A 125 6.89 13.11 5.99
N ARG A 126 7.14 14.42 6.19
CA ARG A 126 7.44 14.98 7.51
C ARG A 126 6.29 14.78 8.48
N CYS A 127 5.03 14.96 8.03
CA CYS A 127 3.86 14.68 8.87
C CYS A 127 3.80 13.20 9.27
N ALA A 128 4.02 12.28 8.32
CA ALA A 128 4.03 10.85 8.58
C ALA A 128 5.16 10.45 9.55
N ILE A 129 6.37 10.97 9.37
CA ILE A 129 7.51 10.73 10.25
C ILE A 129 7.21 11.24 11.67
N ASN A 130 6.69 12.45 11.82
CA ASN A 130 6.34 13.01 13.13
C ASN A 130 5.23 12.18 13.82
N ALA A 131 4.24 11.71 13.07
CA ALA A 131 3.19 10.83 13.59
C ALA A 131 3.76 9.47 14.03
N CYS A 132 4.67 8.90 13.25
CA CYS A 132 5.37 7.66 13.57
C CYS A 132 6.22 7.81 14.84
N GLU A 133 7.08 8.81 14.92
CA GLU A 133 7.93 9.06 16.09
C GLU A 133 7.10 9.29 17.37
N ALA A 134 6.00 10.04 17.27
CA ALA A 134 5.08 10.23 18.40
C ALA A 134 4.40 8.92 18.81
N SER A 135 4.06 8.06 17.84
CA SER A 135 3.47 6.75 18.10
C SER A 135 4.44 5.79 18.74
N ILE A 136 5.70 5.83 18.31
CA ILE A 136 6.80 5.06 18.92
C ILE A 136 7.04 5.51 20.36
N ALA A 137 7.04 6.81 20.62
CA ALA A 137 7.20 7.35 21.97
C ALA A 137 6.08 6.88 22.91
N GLU A 138 4.81 6.96 22.46
CA GLU A 138 3.67 6.44 23.24
C GLU A 138 3.78 4.92 23.47
N MET A 139 4.10 4.15 22.44
CA MET A 139 4.31 2.72 22.59
C MET A 139 5.40 2.41 23.62
N ARG A 140 6.52 3.13 23.58
CA ARG A 140 7.61 2.97 24.52
C ARG A 140 7.17 3.28 25.96
N ASP A 141 6.48 4.39 26.15
CA ASP A 141 6.06 4.85 27.48
C ASP A 141 5.02 3.92 28.13
N LEU A 142 4.23 3.22 27.32
CA LEU A 142 3.22 2.25 27.76
C LEU A 142 3.79 0.85 27.97
N THR A 143 4.94 0.53 27.36
CA THR A 143 5.54 -0.80 27.42
C THR A 143 6.02 -1.13 28.82
N GLN A 144 5.56 -2.24 29.37
CA GLN A 144 5.97 -2.71 30.70
C GLN A 144 6.01 -4.22 30.77
N PRO A 145 6.77 -4.79 31.70
CA PRO A 145 6.74 -6.23 31.97
C PRO A 145 5.31 -6.75 32.25
N GLY A 146 4.99 -7.91 31.74
CA GLY A 146 3.68 -8.54 31.85
C GLY A 146 2.75 -8.29 30.65
N MET A 147 3.02 -7.31 29.80
CA MET A 147 2.36 -7.17 28.50
C MET A 147 2.83 -8.28 27.56
N THR A 148 2.04 -8.59 26.55
CA THR A 148 2.49 -9.41 25.42
C THR A 148 3.14 -8.51 24.34
N GLU A 149 3.94 -9.11 23.47
CA GLU A 149 4.48 -8.40 22.31
C GLU A 149 3.34 -7.85 21.42
N ASN A 150 2.24 -8.61 21.30
CA ASN A 150 1.04 -8.16 20.59
C ASN A 150 0.39 -6.94 21.22
N ASP A 151 0.34 -6.85 22.56
CA ASP A 151 -0.21 -5.67 23.25
C ASP A 151 0.60 -4.43 22.91
N VAL A 152 1.93 -4.54 22.92
CA VAL A 152 2.84 -3.42 22.58
C VAL A 152 2.65 -3.00 21.13
N TRP A 153 2.58 -3.96 20.21
CA TRP A 153 2.35 -3.69 18.79
C TRP A 153 1.00 -3.01 18.54
N ALA A 154 -0.04 -3.44 19.28
CA ALA A 154 -1.37 -2.84 19.19
C ALA A 154 -1.37 -1.36 19.61
N GLU A 155 -0.54 -0.96 20.58
CA GLU A 155 -0.41 0.46 20.96
C GLU A 155 0.21 1.32 19.83
N LEU A 156 1.18 0.78 19.09
CA LEU A 156 1.72 1.45 17.91
C LEU A 156 0.64 1.69 16.85
N HIS A 157 -0.15 0.65 16.52
CA HIS A 157 -1.28 0.76 15.58
C HIS A 157 -2.32 1.78 16.02
N LYS A 158 -2.76 1.70 17.25
CA LYS A 158 -3.74 2.61 17.85
C LYS A 158 -3.26 4.06 17.76
N SER A 159 -2.00 4.29 18.09
CA SER A 159 -1.41 5.62 18.07
C SER A 159 -1.27 6.18 16.65
N ASN A 160 -0.84 5.34 15.69
CA ASN A 160 -0.75 5.70 14.27
C ASN A 160 -2.11 6.06 13.68
N ILE A 161 -3.12 5.20 13.87
CA ILE A 161 -4.48 5.42 13.37
C ILE A 161 -5.08 6.71 13.95
N ARG A 162 -4.89 6.97 15.25
CA ARG A 162 -5.36 8.19 15.89
C ARG A 162 -4.75 9.47 15.32
N ARG A 163 -3.57 9.36 14.70
CA ARG A 163 -2.87 10.46 14.04
C ARG A 163 -3.11 10.53 12.52
N GLY A 164 -4.10 9.80 12.02
CA GLY A 164 -4.46 9.78 10.60
C GLY A 164 -3.60 8.86 9.75
N GLY A 165 -2.84 7.97 10.38
CA GLY A 165 -2.16 6.88 9.70
C GLY A 165 -3.11 5.76 9.30
N GLU A 166 -2.63 4.89 8.44
CA GLU A 166 -3.44 3.80 7.88
C GLU A 166 -3.13 2.48 8.59
N TRP A 167 -2.06 1.79 8.23
CA TRP A 167 -1.71 0.47 8.75
C TRP A 167 -0.20 0.27 8.79
N ILE A 168 0.23 -0.84 9.37
CA ILE A 168 1.64 -1.23 9.48
C ILE A 168 1.79 -2.56 8.78
N GLU A 169 2.72 -2.64 7.82
CA GLU A 169 2.80 -3.78 6.90
C GLU A 169 3.28 -5.05 7.60
N THR A 170 4.38 -4.96 8.30
CA THR A 170 5.00 -6.11 8.96
C THR A 170 5.06 -5.90 10.47
N PRO A 171 4.53 -6.83 11.28
CA PRO A 171 4.54 -6.69 12.72
C PRO A 171 5.89 -7.15 13.33
N ILE A 172 6.99 -6.59 12.83
CA ILE A 172 8.34 -6.95 13.28
C ILE A 172 8.60 -6.31 14.64
N LEU A 173 8.39 -7.11 15.68
CA LEU A 173 8.71 -6.77 17.06
C LEU A 173 9.00 -8.04 17.83
N SER A 174 10.07 -8.01 18.58
CA SER A 174 10.45 -9.14 19.44
C SER A 174 11.13 -8.68 20.72
N THR A 175 11.09 -9.54 21.75
CA THR A 175 11.64 -9.22 23.06
C THR A 175 12.52 -10.36 23.58
N GLY A 176 13.49 -10.00 24.46
CA GLY A 176 14.38 -10.93 25.11
C GLY A 176 15.15 -11.81 24.12
N GLN A 177 15.09 -13.12 24.31
CA GLN A 177 15.83 -14.08 23.46
C GLN A 177 15.36 -14.08 22.00
N ARG A 178 14.14 -13.65 21.71
CA ARG A 178 13.62 -13.57 20.34
C ARG A 178 14.20 -12.41 19.51
N THR A 179 14.94 -11.52 20.13
CA THR A 179 15.67 -10.48 19.39
C THR A 179 16.88 -11.01 18.62
N ASN A 180 17.26 -12.28 18.88
CA ASN A 180 18.33 -12.95 18.16
C ASN A 180 17.96 -14.44 17.90
N PRO A 181 17.79 -14.89 16.65
CA PRO A 181 17.97 -14.09 15.43
C PRO A 181 16.88 -13.03 15.25
N TRP A 182 17.27 -11.92 14.67
CA TRP A 182 16.39 -10.80 14.35
C TRP A 182 15.36 -11.14 13.27
N PHE A 183 14.41 -10.24 13.05
CA PHE A 183 13.38 -10.32 12.00
C PHE A 183 12.20 -11.24 12.35
N GLN A 184 11.79 -11.24 13.61
CA GLN A 184 10.65 -12.01 14.06
C GLN A 184 9.43 -11.13 14.31
N GLU A 185 8.26 -11.60 13.88
CA GLU A 185 6.99 -10.94 14.14
C GLU A 185 6.59 -11.05 15.61
N CYS A 186 5.82 -10.05 16.08
CA CYS A 186 5.27 -10.06 17.42
C CYS A 186 4.32 -11.25 17.66
N GLY A 187 4.22 -11.67 18.89
CA GLY A 187 3.44 -12.83 19.29
C GLY A 187 2.84 -12.71 20.68
N PRO A 188 2.26 -13.80 21.20
CA PRO A 188 1.67 -13.84 22.53
C PRO A 188 2.71 -13.97 23.67
N ARG A 189 4.01 -13.84 23.37
CA ARG A 189 5.05 -13.90 24.39
C ARG A 189 4.86 -12.77 25.41
N ILE A 190 4.89 -13.12 26.67
CA ILE A 190 4.87 -12.15 27.78
C ILE A 190 6.28 -11.57 27.95
N ILE A 191 6.34 -10.26 27.99
CA ILE A 191 7.58 -9.50 28.19
C ILE A 191 8.02 -9.61 29.64
N GLY A 192 9.25 -10.03 29.84
CA GLY A 192 9.88 -10.09 31.17
C GLY A 192 10.48 -8.76 31.61
N ASN A 193 10.91 -8.71 32.86
CA ASN A 193 11.73 -7.62 33.37
C ASN A 193 13.19 -7.82 32.91
N ASN A 194 13.90 -6.73 32.69
CA ASN A 194 15.29 -6.70 32.26
C ASN A 194 15.53 -7.36 30.89
N GLU A 195 14.65 -7.12 29.96
CA GLU A 195 14.74 -7.60 28.57
C GLU A 195 14.94 -6.47 27.56
N ILE A 196 15.53 -6.80 26.43
CA ILE A 196 15.56 -5.92 25.25
C ILE A 196 14.25 -6.08 24.49
N LEU A 197 13.70 -4.99 24.04
CA LEU A 197 12.68 -4.92 22.98
C LEU A 197 13.32 -4.29 21.76
N ALA A 198 13.13 -4.93 20.62
CA ALA A 198 13.52 -4.41 19.31
C ALA A 198 12.32 -4.49 18.37
N PHE A 199 12.15 -3.48 17.53
CA PHE A 199 11.11 -3.46 16.52
C PHE A 199 11.54 -2.69 15.29
N ASP A 200 10.83 -2.95 14.21
CA ASP A 200 10.93 -2.26 12.94
C ASP A 200 9.52 -1.95 12.42
N THR A 201 9.37 -0.83 11.72
CA THR A 201 8.06 -0.43 11.23
C THR A 201 8.09 -0.25 9.72
N ASP A 202 7.22 -0.93 9.01
CA ASP A 202 6.81 -0.55 7.65
C ASP A 202 5.47 0.19 7.75
N LEU A 203 5.48 1.31 8.44
CA LEU A 203 4.27 2.03 8.82
C LEU A 203 3.78 2.92 7.69
N ILE A 204 2.53 2.72 7.29
CA ILE A 204 1.82 3.65 6.40
C ILE A 204 1.19 4.73 7.26
N GLY A 205 1.80 5.90 7.22
CA GLY A 205 1.36 7.06 7.98
C GLY A 205 0.30 7.89 7.29
N CYS A 206 0.07 9.08 7.83
CA CYS A 206 -0.86 10.03 7.24
C CYS A 206 -0.46 10.37 5.79
N TYR A 207 -1.45 10.63 4.96
CA TYR A 207 -1.32 10.85 3.51
C TYR A 207 -0.77 9.64 2.74
N GLY A 208 -0.79 8.43 3.32
CA GLY A 208 -0.25 7.23 2.70
C GLY A 208 1.26 7.23 2.50
N MET A 209 1.98 8.06 3.24
CA MET A 209 3.45 8.09 3.21
C MET A 209 4.01 7.03 4.12
N CYS A 210 4.91 6.21 3.58
CA CYS A 210 5.59 5.17 4.32
C CYS A 210 6.68 5.76 5.21
N THR A 211 6.77 5.23 6.43
CA THR A 211 7.87 5.49 7.36
C THR A 211 8.41 4.18 7.87
N ASP A 212 9.70 4.00 7.71
CA ASP A 212 10.43 2.80 8.11
C ASP A 212 11.45 3.19 9.17
N ILE A 213 11.13 2.91 10.44
CA ILE A 213 11.88 3.36 11.61
C ILE A 213 12.04 2.21 12.59
N SER A 214 13.28 1.82 12.83
CA SER A 214 13.65 0.84 13.85
C SER A 214 14.10 1.50 15.14
N ARG A 215 13.77 0.87 16.26
CA ARG A 215 14.30 1.26 17.60
C ARG A 215 14.50 0.03 18.46
N THR A 216 15.41 0.18 19.40
CA THR A 216 15.67 -0.83 20.44
C THR A 216 15.78 -0.13 21.78
N TRP A 217 15.17 -0.69 22.79
CA TRP A 217 15.31 -0.21 24.17
C TRP A 217 15.29 -1.37 25.16
N PHE A 218 15.69 -1.05 26.36
CA PHE A 218 15.68 -1.94 27.50
C PHE A 218 14.39 -1.76 28.30
N ILE A 219 13.78 -2.85 28.71
CA ILE A 219 12.56 -2.86 29.53
C ILE A 219 12.96 -3.28 30.95
N GLY A 220 12.76 -2.38 31.90
CA GLY A 220 13.06 -2.61 33.32
C GLY A 220 14.03 -1.59 33.90
N ASP A 221 14.40 -1.80 35.16
CA ASP A 221 15.15 -0.84 35.95
C ASP A 221 16.67 -0.84 35.69
N GLY A 222 17.15 -1.67 34.80
CA GLY A 222 18.57 -1.67 34.37
C GLY A 222 19.56 -2.16 35.42
N GLN A 223 19.15 -3.05 36.33
CA GLN A 223 20.06 -3.65 37.32
C GLN A 223 20.59 -5.00 36.83
#